data_351d1eb036bdc3327704b760f89e851a
#
_entry.id   351d1eb036bdc3327704b760f89e851a
#
_cell.length_a   1.000
_cell.length_b   1.000
_cell.length_c   1.000
_cell.angle_alpha   90.00
_cell.angle_beta   90.00
_cell.angle_gamma   90.00
#
_symmetry.space_group_name_H-M   'P 1'
#
loop_
_entity.id
_entity.type
_entity.pdbx_description
1 polymer ?
#
loop_
_entity_poly.entity_id
_entity_poly.type
_entity_poly.pdbx_seq_one_letter_code
_entity_poly.pdbx_strand_id
1 'polypeptide(L)'
;MRARFRRTATLATAVLGMTVPALSVSVAHADDAGAHLVVSTLRAPSPEPGETYDKSVTVTNTGTEAAHGFVFRTRLTRGLGFPGTAEGCTYSTDADQVGQADCRIDTVVEPGASVTVPVRFKVLAKALMESVEYGTGPTGEAPAGQGYDDSYRRTAFTADSTADLVATGDRAKGSRGQNVTVTATLRNDGPGWIHNTESDDQPGLMVHIPAGTTAVQVPKECAPFGIDAPTGPSEPGHPVYVCWHDDDLIEVGQTLTYGFVLKIGGKAHDTKGEVKASSVYGIHQDYDKNAANDTAYLQVDVTDEDGTGTGGSGGSTSGGGAGTGGQGTGGGHGGQSPSTGGSHPMTGSTPVAATDGGTGDTSTPVPQGGLAATGSNGTAIWAGSAAATLATGGSLVLLARRRRASGTR
;
A
#
# COMPACT_ATOMS: atom_id res chain seq x y z
N MET A 1 25.12 -54.64 -45.68
CA MET A 1 24.43 -55.80 -45.02
C MET A 1 22.91 -55.55 -45.09
N ARG A 2 22.19 -56.55 -45.54
CA ARG A 2 20.86 -56.47 -46.08
C ARG A 2 19.80 -56.36 -44.97
N ALA A 3 18.92 -55.34 -45.00
CA ALA A 3 17.72 -55.23 -44.17
C ALA A 3 16.53 -55.83 -44.90
N ARG A 4 15.85 -56.80 -44.25
CA ARG A 4 14.66 -57.49 -44.76
C ARG A 4 13.40 -56.73 -44.29
N PHE A 5 12.60 -56.33 -45.27
CA PHE A 5 11.20 -55.91 -45.08
C PHE A 5 10.33 -57.12 -44.78
N ARG A 6 9.55 -57.08 -43.69
CA ARG A 6 8.39 -57.94 -43.48
C ARG A 6 7.12 -57.09 -43.58
N ARG A 7 6.31 -57.39 -44.58
CA ARG A 7 4.94 -56.90 -44.74
C ARG A 7 4.02 -57.75 -43.86
N THR A 8 3.26 -57.08 -42.99
CA THR A 8 2.15 -57.70 -42.25
C THR A 8 0.85 -57.11 -42.78
N ALA A 9 -0.03 -58.01 -43.20
CA ALA A 9 -1.35 -57.67 -43.73
C ALA A 9 -2.30 -57.36 -42.58
N THR A 10 -3.02 -56.22 -42.68
CA THR A 10 -4.07 -55.83 -41.74
C THR A 10 -5.43 -56.31 -42.24
N LEU A 11 -6.05 -57.21 -41.45
CA LEU A 11 -7.48 -57.55 -41.63
C LEU A 11 -8.33 -56.40 -41.07
N ALA A 12 -9.20 -55.88 -41.91
CA ALA A 12 -10.23 -54.91 -41.54
C ALA A 12 -11.46 -55.66 -41.00
N THR A 13 -11.73 -55.58 -39.72
CA THR A 13 -12.96 -56.05 -39.09
C THR A 13 -13.91 -54.85 -38.96
N ALA A 14 -14.99 -54.86 -39.71
CA ALA A 14 -16.08 -53.90 -39.61
C ALA A 14 -16.93 -54.23 -38.38
N VAL A 15 -16.90 -53.39 -37.36
CA VAL A 15 -17.79 -53.43 -36.20
C VAL A 15 -18.94 -52.48 -36.45
N LEU A 16 -20.15 -53.01 -36.63
CA LEU A 16 -21.38 -52.26 -36.59
C LEU A 16 -21.57 -51.68 -35.17
N GLY A 17 -21.35 -50.39 -35.02
CA GLY A 17 -21.63 -49.68 -33.78
C GLY A 17 -23.12 -49.39 -33.63
N MET A 18 -23.80 -50.09 -32.73
CA MET A 18 -25.09 -49.65 -32.19
C MET A 18 -24.82 -48.43 -31.29
N THR A 19 -25.22 -47.25 -31.73
CA THR A 19 -25.27 -46.03 -30.90
C THR A 19 -26.44 -46.15 -29.93
N VAL A 20 -26.12 -46.56 -28.68
CA VAL A 20 -27.03 -46.35 -27.55
C VAL A 20 -26.96 -44.86 -27.19
N PRO A 21 -28.07 -44.13 -27.16
CA PRO A 21 -28.07 -42.78 -26.65
C PRO A 21 -27.70 -42.86 -25.16
N ALA A 22 -26.54 -42.37 -24.79
CA ALA A 22 -26.17 -42.17 -23.39
C ALA A 22 -27.10 -41.06 -22.89
N LEU A 23 -28.14 -41.47 -22.17
CA LEU A 23 -28.85 -40.56 -21.24
C LEU A 23 -27.81 -40.06 -20.28
N SER A 24 -27.35 -38.86 -20.43
CA SER A 24 -26.59 -38.14 -19.41
C SER A 24 -27.51 -37.98 -18.23
N VAL A 25 -27.49 -38.92 -17.32
CA VAL A 25 -28.00 -38.75 -15.97
C VAL A 25 -27.13 -37.66 -15.42
N SER A 26 -27.69 -36.43 -15.31
CA SER A 26 -27.13 -35.40 -14.46
C SER A 26 -26.96 -36.06 -13.09
N VAL A 27 -25.71 -36.30 -12.67
CA VAL A 27 -25.44 -36.62 -11.27
C VAL A 27 -25.90 -35.37 -10.54
N ALA A 28 -27.10 -35.41 -10.00
CA ALA A 28 -27.49 -34.48 -8.94
C ALA A 28 -26.40 -34.69 -7.89
N HIS A 29 -25.51 -33.70 -7.73
CA HIS A 29 -24.75 -33.64 -6.51
C HIS A 29 -25.79 -33.66 -5.42
N ALA A 30 -25.76 -34.70 -4.58
CA ALA A 30 -26.50 -34.67 -3.35
C ALA A 30 -25.98 -33.42 -2.64
N ASP A 31 -26.82 -32.38 -2.59
CA ASP A 31 -26.59 -31.26 -1.71
C ASP A 31 -26.36 -31.89 -0.35
N ASP A 32 -25.28 -31.54 0.34
CA ASP A 32 -24.99 -32.04 1.66
C ASP A 32 -26.24 -31.79 2.49
N ALA A 33 -26.87 -32.90 2.96
CA ALA A 33 -28.08 -32.82 3.77
C ALA A 33 -27.69 -32.08 5.05
N GLY A 34 -28.19 -30.84 5.20
CA GLY A 34 -27.87 -30.00 6.34
C GLY A 34 -28.26 -28.55 6.12
N ALA A 35 -28.06 -27.74 7.13
CA ALA A 35 -28.15 -26.30 7.02
C ALA A 35 -26.96 -25.80 6.19
N HIS A 36 -27.19 -24.81 5.31
CA HIS A 36 -26.14 -24.14 4.55
C HIS A 36 -26.38 -22.63 4.55
N LEU A 37 -25.55 -21.91 5.30
CA LEU A 37 -25.69 -20.48 5.50
C LEU A 37 -24.88 -19.70 4.48
N VAL A 38 -25.53 -18.74 3.83
CA VAL A 38 -24.94 -17.84 2.83
C VAL A 38 -25.13 -16.40 3.31
N VAL A 39 -24.10 -15.59 3.22
CA VAL A 39 -24.10 -14.19 3.67
C VAL A 39 -24.08 -13.25 2.48
N SER A 40 -24.96 -12.24 2.51
CA SER A 40 -25.00 -11.21 1.46
C SER A 40 -23.76 -10.33 1.48
N THR A 41 -23.44 -9.73 0.33
CA THR A 41 -22.30 -8.80 0.20
C THR A 41 -22.63 -7.47 0.89
N LEU A 42 -21.69 -6.99 1.71
CA LEU A 42 -21.70 -5.64 2.25
C LEU A 42 -21.26 -4.67 1.16
N ARG A 43 -21.97 -3.56 1.01
CA ARG A 43 -21.53 -2.50 0.09
C ARG A 43 -20.29 -1.84 0.68
N ALA A 44 -19.23 -1.71 -0.13
CA ALA A 44 -18.00 -1.03 0.27
C ALA A 44 -18.29 0.44 0.62
N PRO A 45 -18.07 0.87 1.85
CA PRO A 45 -18.20 2.26 2.24
C PRO A 45 -16.95 3.07 1.88
N SER A 46 -17.07 4.39 1.91
CA SER A 46 -15.94 5.31 2.01
C SER A 46 -16.23 6.28 3.16
N PRO A 47 -16.27 5.80 4.42
CA PRO A 47 -16.62 6.63 5.55
C PRO A 47 -15.45 7.52 5.97
N GLU A 48 -15.78 8.67 6.56
CA GLU A 48 -14.78 9.58 7.13
C GLU A 48 -14.23 9.06 8.47
N PRO A 49 -12.96 9.38 8.83
CA PRO A 49 -12.45 9.13 10.17
C PRO A 49 -13.35 9.75 11.25
N GLY A 50 -13.68 8.94 12.25
CA GLY A 50 -14.63 9.31 13.33
C GLY A 50 -16.07 8.89 13.08
N GLU A 51 -16.45 8.58 11.85
CA GLU A 51 -17.78 8.13 11.49
C GLU A 51 -18.05 6.69 11.96
N THR A 52 -19.32 6.39 12.22
CA THR A 52 -19.79 5.03 12.53
C THR A 52 -20.57 4.49 11.33
N TYR A 53 -20.09 3.39 10.80
CA TYR A 53 -20.80 2.61 9.79
C TYR A 53 -21.79 1.67 10.49
N ASP A 54 -23.07 1.83 10.17
CA ASP A 54 -24.17 1.03 10.72
C ASP A 54 -25.03 0.49 9.59
N LYS A 55 -24.73 -0.71 9.15
CA LYS A 55 -25.44 -1.43 8.10
C LYS A 55 -25.72 -2.86 8.56
N SER A 56 -26.37 -3.62 7.69
CA SER A 56 -26.72 -5.00 7.96
C SER A 56 -26.44 -5.85 6.72
N VAL A 57 -26.20 -7.12 6.97
CA VAL A 57 -26.15 -8.18 5.96
C VAL A 57 -27.28 -9.16 6.22
N THR A 58 -27.64 -9.93 5.19
CA THR A 58 -28.63 -10.99 5.28
C THR A 58 -27.88 -12.32 5.31
N VAL A 59 -28.22 -13.16 6.28
CA VAL A 59 -27.80 -14.56 6.36
C VAL A 59 -28.98 -15.41 5.92
N THR A 60 -28.81 -16.18 4.84
CA THR A 60 -29.85 -17.02 4.24
C THR A 60 -29.47 -18.48 4.37
N ASN A 61 -30.38 -19.31 4.81
CA ASN A 61 -30.20 -20.75 4.81
C ASN A 61 -30.63 -21.33 3.44
N THR A 62 -29.65 -21.70 2.63
CA THR A 62 -29.88 -22.33 1.32
C THR A 62 -29.85 -23.87 1.38
N GLY A 63 -29.62 -24.43 2.58
CA GLY A 63 -29.63 -25.87 2.83
C GLY A 63 -31.01 -26.48 2.94
N THR A 64 -31.06 -27.76 3.24
CA THR A 64 -32.30 -28.55 3.33
C THR A 64 -32.81 -28.75 4.77
N GLU A 65 -32.00 -28.39 5.78
CA GLU A 65 -32.37 -28.48 7.20
C GLU A 65 -32.32 -27.10 7.87
N ALA A 66 -33.03 -26.93 8.97
CA ALA A 66 -33.01 -25.70 9.73
C ALA A 66 -31.68 -25.51 10.46
N ALA A 67 -31.13 -24.29 10.42
CA ALA A 67 -30.03 -23.90 11.28
C ALA A 67 -30.55 -23.46 12.64
N HIS A 68 -30.20 -24.19 13.71
CA HIS A 68 -30.61 -23.91 15.08
C HIS A 68 -29.68 -22.94 15.79
N GLY A 69 -29.65 -21.70 15.32
CA GLY A 69 -28.70 -20.69 15.75
C GLY A 69 -27.37 -20.77 14.99
N PHE A 70 -26.55 -19.73 15.10
CA PHE A 70 -25.22 -19.65 14.47
C PHE A 70 -24.33 -18.65 15.19
N VAL A 71 -23.01 -18.73 14.92
CA VAL A 71 -22.03 -17.74 15.36
C VAL A 71 -21.73 -16.80 14.19
N PHE A 72 -22.00 -15.50 14.37
CA PHE A 72 -21.63 -14.49 13.40
C PHE A 72 -20.34 -13.82 13.83
N ARG A 73 -19.29 -13.95 13.03
CA ARG A 73 -17.98 -13.31 13.24
C ARG A 73 -17.90 -12.02 12.46
N THR A 74 -17.34 -11.00 13.10
CA THR A 74 -16.88 -9.77 12.43
C THR A 74 -15.43 -9.54 12.83
N ARG A 75 -14.53 -9.34 11.85
CA ARG A 75 -13.15 -8.92 12.06
C ARG A 75 -12.92 -7.58 11.40
N LEU A 76 -12.19 -6.72 12.08
CA LEU A 76 -11.95 -5.33 11.71
C LEU A 76 -10.45 -5.10 11.69
N THR A 77 -9.90 -4.60 10.57
CA THR A 77 -8.52 -4.15 10.54
C THR A 77 -8.28 -3.02 11.52
N ARG A 78 -7.03 -2.79 11.90
CA ARG A 78 -6.62 -1.92 13.04
C ARG A 78 -7.11 -0.47 12.96
N GLY A 79 -7.43 0.04 11.74
CA GLY A 79 -8.03 1.37 11.55
C GLY A 79 -9.52 1.43 11.86
N LEU A 80 -10.11 0.30 12.22
CA LEU A 80 -11.51 0.18 12.59
C LEU A 80 -11.65 -0.27 14.03
N GLY A 81 -12.76 0.11 14.67
CA GLY A 81 -13.10 -0.31 16.02
C GLY A 81 -14.56 -0.64 16.17
N PHE A 82 -14.90 -1.48 17.12
CA PHE A 82 -16.31 -1.70 17.48
C PHE A 82 -16.86 -0.47 18.21
N PRO A 83 -18.05 0.04 17.85
CA PRO A 83 -18.62 1.23 18.46
C PRO A 83 -19.09 1.01 19.92
N GLY A 84 -19.06 -0.22 20.40
CA GLY A 84 -19.42 -0.65 21.73
C GLY A 84 -19.49 -2.17 21.80
N THR A 85 -19.91 -2.70 22.94
CA THR A 85 -20.16 -4.13 23.15
C THR A 85 -21.64 -4.45 22.97
N ALA A 86 -21.96 -5.62 22.40
CA ALA A 86 -23.30 -6.13 22.27
C ALA A 86 -23.47 -7.39 23.12
N GLU A 87 -24.68 -7.63 23.64
CA GLU A 87 -25.00 -8.85 24.34
C GLU A 87 -24.87 -10.07 23.42
N GLY A 88 -24.40 -11.19 23.96
CA GLY A 88 -24.16 -12.41 23.19
C GLY A 88 -22.92 -12.39 22.32
N CYS A 89 -22.10 -11.33 22.38
CA CYS A 89 -20.85 -11.22 21.64
C CYS A 89 -19.62 -11.33 22.54
N THR A 90 -18.60 -12.04 22.08
CA THR A 90 -17.27 -12.09 22.67
C THR A 90 -16.31 -11.30 21.81
N TYR A 91 -15.53 -10.40 22.44
CA TYR A 91 -14.59 -9.52 21.75
C TYR A 91 -13.14 -9.91 22.05
N SER A 92 -12.30 -9.85 21.04
CA SER A 92 -10.86 -10.07 21.16
C SER A 92 -10.10 -9.17 20.19
N THR A 93 -8.79 -9.05 20.39
CA THR A 93 -7.88 -8.34 19.48
C THR A 93 -6.62 -9.18 19.36
N ASP A 94 -6.14 -9.41 18.15
CA ASP A 94 -4.90 -10.16 17.91
C ASP A 94 -3.64 -9.28 17.99
N ALA A 95 -2.47 -9.88 17.72
CA ALA A 95 -1.20 -9.18 17.77
C ALA A 95 -1.08 -8.07 16.69
N ASP A 96 -1.77 -8.23 15.56
CA ASP A 96 -1.79 -7.28 14.47
C ASP A 96 -2.83 -6.17 14.67
N GLN A 97 -3.41 -6.11 15.89
CA GLN A 97 -4.47 -5.18 16.30
C GLN A 97 -5.77 -5.32 15.48
N VAL A 98 -5.99 -6.49 14.87
CA VAL A 98 -7.26 -6.82 14.24
C VAL A 98 -8.28 -7.13 15.33
N GLY A 99 -9.34 -6.34 15.38
CA GLY A 99 -10.44 -6.56 16.30
C GLY A 99 -11.37 -7.67 15.81
N GLN A 100 -11.81 -8.57 16.68
CA GLN A 100 -12.77 -9.61 16.36
C GLN A 100 -13.94 -9.61 17.34
N ALA A 101 -15.14 -9.82 16.82
CA ALA A 101 -16.34 -10.08 17.58
C ALA A 101 -16.97 -11.38 17.08
N ASP A 102 -17.22 -12.31 18.00
CA ASP A 102 -17.99 -13.53 17.77
C ASP A 102 -19.33 -13.39 18.49
N CYS A 103 -20.40 -13.23 17.72
CA CYS A 103 -21.75 -13.01 18.23
C CYS A 103 -22.61 -14.26 18.04
N ARG A 104 -23.20 -14.76 19.13
CA ARG A 104 -24.13 -15.86 19.07
C ARG A 104 -25.52 -15.34 18.70
N ILE A 105 -26.08 -15.92 17.64
CA ILE A 105 -27.45 -15.63 17.15
C ILE A 105 -28.29 -16.89 17.39
N ASP A 106 -29.23 -16.83 18.34
CA ASP A 106 -30.05 -17.99 18.73
C ASP A 106 -31.32 -18.16 17.87
N THR A 107 -31.42 -17.40 16.77
CA THR A 107 -32.57 -17.47 15.84
C THR A 107 -32.47 -18.72 14.98
N VAL A 108 -33.57 -19.49 14.92
CA VAL A 108 -33.68 -20.60 13.96
C VAL A 108 -33.90 -20.04 12.57
N VAL A 109 -33.08 -20.51 11.59
CA VAL A 109 -33.22 -20.13 10.19
C VAL A 109 -33.64 -21.35 9.38
N GLU A 110 -34.92 -21.40 9.04
CA GLU A 110 -35.52 -22.49 8.25
C GLU A 110 -34.94 -22.52 6.83
N PRO A 111 -35.01 -23.65 6.11
CA PRO A 111 -34.65 -23.74 4.71
C PRO A 111 -35.33 -22.64 3.87
N GLY A 112 -34.51 -21.89 3.10
CA GLY A 112 -34.97 -20.76 2.30
C GLY A 112 -35.26 -19.47 3.09
N ALA A 113 -35.24 -19.50 4.41
CA ALA A 113 -35.46 -18.31 5.26
C ALA A 113 -34.18 -17.47 5.38
N SER A 114 -34.33 -16.22 5.79
CA SER A 114 -33.23 -15.27 5.99
C SER A 114 -33.40 -14.50 7.29
N VAL A 115 -32.28 -14.14 7.89
CA VAL A 115 -32.21 -13.25 9.06
C VAL A 115 -31.25 -12.09 8.76
N THR A 116 -31.55 -10.91 9.29
CA THR A 116 -30.71 -9.72 9.13
C THR A 116 -29.78 -9.60 10.35
N VAL A 117 -28.49 -9.45 10.08
CA VAL A 117 -27.44 -9.29 11.11
C VAL A 117 -26.75 -7.94 10.92
N PRO A 118 -26.66 -7.12 12.00
CA PRO A 118 -25.96 -5.83 11.90
C PRO A 118 -24.45 -6.02 11.75
N VAL A 119 -23.82 -5.20 10.90
CA VAL A 119 -22.37 -5.03 10.79
C VAL A 119 -22.07 -3.59 11.11
N ARG A 120 -21.44 -3.37 12.28
CA ARG A 120 -21.19 -2.04 12.83
C ARG A 120 -19.72 -1.85 13.15
N PHE A 121 -19.15 -0.74 12.69
CA PHE A 121 -17.80 -0.36 13.05
C PHE A 121 -17.64 1.17 13.07
N LYS A 122 -16.68 1.64 13.85
CA LYS A 122 -16.26 3.03 13.89
C LYS A 122 -14.93 3.15 13.13
N VAL A 123 -14.83 4.15 12.27
CA VAL A 123 -13.58 4.49 11.58
C VAL A 123 -12.69 5.30 12.51
N LEU A 124 -11.50 4.81 12.79
CA LEU A 124 -10.55 5.48 13.69
C LEU A 124 -9.82 6.61 12.97
N ALA A 125 -9.18 7.49 13.73
CA ALA A 125 -8.56 8.72 13.21
C ALA A 125 -7.46 8.48 12.18
N LYS A 126 -6.80 7.32 12.22
CA LYS A 126 -5.70 6.96 11.31
C LYS A 126 -6.11 6.00 10.20
N ALA A 127 -7.40 5.67 10.08
CA ALA A 127 -7.87 4.76 9.05
C ALA A 127 -7.63 5.33 7.65
N LEU A 128 -7.20 4.47 6.74
CA LEU A 128 -7.06 4.79 5.33
C LEU A 128 -7.44 3.58 4.47
N MET A 129 -6.64 2.51 4.49
CA MET A 129 -6.87 1.26 3.76
C MET A 129 -7.32 0.19 4.75
N GLU A 130 -8.60 -0.15 4.71
CA GLU A 130 -9.20 -1.00 5.73
C GLU A 130 -10.00 -2.13 5.11
N SER A 131 -10.26 -3.15 5.90
CA SER A 131 -11.18 -4.21 5.53
C SER A 131 -12.03 -4.71 6.70
N VAL A 132 -13.20 -5.20 6.36
CA VAL A 132 -14.12 -5.86 7.24
C VAL A 132 -14.33 -7.28 6.73
N GLU A 133 -14.07 -8.26 7.58
CA GLU A 133 -14.45 -9.65 7.35
C GLU A 133 -15.68 -9.96 8.19
N TYR A 134 -16.64 -10.69 7.64
CA TYR A 134 -17.90 -10.96 8.33
C TYR A 134 -18.60 -12.20 7.80
N GLY A 135 -19.35 -12.85 8.67
CA GLY A 135 -20.14 -14.03 8.33
C GLY A 135 -20.02 -15.13 9.34
N THR A 136 -20.29 -16.35 8.91
CA THR A 136 -20.29 -17.58 9.71
C THR A 136 -19.67 -18.71 8.91
N GLY A 137 -19.44 -19.88 9.50
CA GLY A 137 -19.18 -21.10 8.74
C GLY A 137 -20.47 -21.58 8.04
N PRO A 138 -20.37 -22.46 7.04
CA PRO A 138 -21.52 -22.90 6.25
C PRO A 138 -22.63 -23.53 7.08
N THR A 139 -22.28 -24.20 8.19
CA THR A 139 -23.21 -24.92 9.07
C THR A 139 -23.51 -24.18 10.38
N GLY A 140 -23.14 -22.88 10.46
CA GLY A 140 -23.45 -22.02 11.59
C GLY A 140 -22.39 -21.93 12.69
N GLU A 141 -21.29 -22.69 12.60
CA GLU A 141 -20.11 -22.51 13.44
C GLU A 141 -19.36 -21.21 13.12
N ALA A 142 -18.46 -20.82 13.98
CA ALA A 142 -17.56 -19.73 13.69
C ALA A 142 -16.63 -20.12 12.51
N PRO A 143 -16.36 -19.22 11.55
CA PRO A 143 -15.52 -19.53 10.39
C PRO A 143 -14.13 -19.99 10.84
N ALA A 144 -13.65 -21.11 10.27
CA ALA A 144 -12.34 -21.67 10.54
C ALA A 144 -11.35 -21.23 9.44
N GLY A 145 -10.27 -20.56 9.83
CA GLY A 145 -9.19 -20.20 8.92
C GLY A 145 -9.46 -18.96 8.07
N GLN A 146 -8.67 -18.79 7.01
CA GLN A 146 -8.65 -17.59 6.14
C GLN A 146 -9.35 -17.81 4.79
N GLY A 147 -10.18 -18.83 4.66
CA GLY A 147 -10.96 -19.07 3.44
C GLY A 147 -12.20 -18.20 3.41
N TYR A 148 -12.44 -17.54 2.28
CA TYR A 148 -13.69 -16.83 2.03
C TYR A 148 -14.52 -17.66 1.08
N ASP A 149 -15.77 -17.89 1.48
CA ASP A 149 -16.79 -18.56 0.68
C ASP A 149 -18.11 -17.77 0.78
N ASP A 150 -19.20 -18.37 0.37
CA ASP A 150 -20.49 -17.70 0.44
C ASP A 150 -20.99 -17.46 1.86
N SER A 151 -20.45 -18.16 2.86
CA SER A 151 -20.83 -18.00 4.27
C SER A 151 -19.98 -16.98 5.03
N TYR A 152 -18.76 -16.66 4.52
CA TYR A 152 -17.82 -15.74 5.13
C TYR A 152 -17.16 -14.85 4.08
N ARG A 153 -17.27 -13.54 4.21
CA ARG A 153 -16.87 -12.57 3.20
C ARG A 153 -15.90 -11.55 3.76
N ARG A 154 -15.14 -10.95 2.85
CA ARG A 154 -14.29 -9.78 3.11
C ARG A 154 -14.71 -8.62 2.20
N THR A 155 -14.75 -7.43 2.76
CA THR A 155 -14.94 -6.18 2.02
C THR A 155 -13.81 -5.24 2.37
N ALA A 156 -12.98 -4.92 1.38
CA ALA A 156 -11.97 -3.88 1.48
C ALA A 156 -12.56 -2.53 1.07
N PHE A 157 -12.07 -1.46 1.68
CA PHE A 157 -12.44 -0.08 1.33
C PHE A 157 -11.35 0.90 1.71
N THR A 158 -11.38 2.07 1.10
CA THR A 158 -10.54 3.20 1.48
C THR A 158 -11.39 4.20 2.27
N ALA A 159 -10.99 4.55 3.49
CA ALA A 159 -11.62 5.61 4.24
C ALA A 159 -11.43 6.95 3.50
N ASP A 160 -12.37 7.89 3.67
CA ASP A 160 -12.22 9.25 3.15
C ASP A 160 -11.18 10.03 3.98
N SER A 161 -9.94 9.69 3.73
CA SER A 161 -8.74 10.14 4.43
C SER A 161 -7.57 10.22 3.44
N THR A 162 -6.42 10.67 3.91
CA THR A 162 -5.18 10.81 3.14
C THR A 162 -3.99 10.30 3.94
N ALA A 163 -2.90 10.00 3.26
CA ALA A 163 -1.57 9.92 3.86
C ALA A 163 -0.66 10.90 3.12
N ASP A 164 0.44 11.28 3.73
CA ASP A 164 1.42 12.22 3.18
C ASP A 164 2.80 11.55 3.20
N LEU A 165 3.27 11.13 2.04
CA LEU A 165 4.57 10.49 1.86
C LEU A 165 5.63 11.54 1.57
N VAL A 166 6.55 11.73 2.51
CA VAL A 166 7.63 12.71 2.41
C VAL A 166 8.93 12.03 2.03
N ALA A 167 9.52 12.44 0.90
CA ALA A 167 10.88 12.04 0.54
C ALA A 167 11.90 13.00 1.13
N THR A 168 13.01 12.48 1.66
CA THR A 168 14.20 13.29 1.97
C THR A 168 15.45 12.65 1.42
N GLY A 169 16.41 13.50 1.06
CA GLY A 169 17.72 13.08 0.62
C GLY A 169 18.81 13.68 1.51
N ASP A 170 20.03 13.27 1.24
CA ASP A 170 21.22 13.63 2.02
C ASP A 170 22.27 14.31 1.13
N ARG A 171 23.26 14.92 1.75
CA ARG A 171 24.39 15.57 1.08
C ARG A 171 25.70 15.04 1.62
N ALA A 172 26.53 14.53 0.73
CA ALA A 172 27.87 14.08 1.06
C ALA A 172 28.93 14.89 0.31
N LYS A 173 30.14 14.91 0.84
CA LYS A 173 31.30 15.55 0.27
C LYS A 173 32.47 14.57 0.18
N GLY A 174 33.15 14.52 -0.96
CA GLY A 174 34.30 13.62 -1.13
C GLY A 174 35.10 13.93 -2.39
N SER A 175 36.32 13.37 -2.47
CA SER A 175 37.19 13.50 -3.65
C SER A 175 36.91 12.42 -4.67
N ARG A 176 37.33 12.64 -5.89
CA ARG A 176 37.27 11.64 -6.97
C ARG A 176 37.95 10.34 -6.56
N GLY A 177 37.28 9.21 -6.81
CA GLY A 177 37.74 7.87 -6.43
C GLY A 177 37.36 7.44 -5.03
N GLN A 178 36.94 8.34 -4.14
CA GLN A 178 36.48 8.04 -2.80
C GLN A 178 35.06 7.46 -2.76
N ASN A 179 34.76 6.74 -1.71
CA ASN A 179 33.42 6.32 -1.36
C ASN A 179 32.82 7.31 -0.35
N VAL A 180 31.56 7.67 -0.55
CA VAL A 180 30.74 8.49 0.36
C VAL A 180 29.46 7.77 0.69
N THR A 181 28.95 7.99 1.89
CA THR A 181 27.65 7.47 2.31
C THR A 181 26.61 8.58 2.19
N VAL A 182 25.45 8.25 1.63
CA VAL A 182 24.27 9.12 1.54
C VAL A 182 23.04 8.33 1.96
N THR A 183 22.07 9.03 2.50
CA THR A 183 20.84 8.44 3.03
C THR A 183 19.62 9.03 2.32
N ALA A 184 18.73 8.18 1.87
CA ALA A 184 17.40 8.55 1.39
C ALA A 184 16.36 8.06 2.41
N THR A 185 15.30 8.84 2.64
CA THR A 185 14.24 8.42 3.55
C THR A 185 12.86 8.61 2.94
N LEU A 186 11.94 7.75 3.35
CA LEU A 186 10.51 7.84 3.10
C LEU A 186 9.79 7.92 4.44
N ARG A 187 8.96 8.94 4.63
CA ARG A 187 8.20 9.13 5.86
C ARG A 187 6.73 9.31 5.55
N ASN A 188 5.86 8.75 6.38
CA ASN A 188 4.42 9.04 6.33
C ASN A 188 4.11 10.12 7.37
N ASP A 189 3.76 11.32 6.93
CA ASP A 189 3.34 12.42 7.81
C ASP A 189 1.84 12.38 8.16
N GLY A 190 1.10 11.40 7.64
CA GLY A 190 -0.28 11.16 8.00
C GLY A 190 -1.29 12.02 7.23
N PRO A 191 -2.52 12.14 7.71
CA PRO A 191 -3.09 11.63 8.97
C PRO A 191 -3.34 10.10 8.99
N GLY A 192 -3.49 9.45 7.83
CA GLY A 192 -3.75 8.03 7.70
C GLY A 192 -2.48 7.18 7.72
N TRP A 193 -2.56 5.99 8.26
CA TRP A 193 -1.51 5.00 8.04
C TRP A 193 -1.73 4.25 6.73
N ILE A 194 -0.65 3.76 6.15
CA ILE A 194 -0.70 3.03 4.90
C ILE A 194 -0.58 1.55 5.22
N HIS A 195 -1.56 0.76 4.79
CA HIS A 195 -1.57 -0.69 4.98
C HIS A 195 -2.21 -1.34 3.76
N ASN A 196 -1.42 -1.56 2.73
CA ASN A 196 -1.90 -2.15 1.48
C ASN A 196 -1.78 -3.67 1.53
N THR A 197 -2.89 -4.35 1.82
CA THR A 197 -2.99 -5.83 1.78
C THR A 197 -3.74 -6.35 0.55
N GLU A 198 -4.17 -5.45 -0.35
CA GLU A 198 -5.03 -5.78 -1.49
C GLU A 198 -4.26 -5.94 -2.80
N SER A 199 -3.09 -5.34 -2.90
CA SER A 199 -2.26 -5.39 -4.09
C SER A 199 -0.77 -5.47 -3.75
N ASP A 200 0.05 -5.75 -4.74
CA ASP A 200 1.50 -5.71 -4.65
C ASP A 200 2.10 -4.32 -4.93
N ASP A 201 1.23 -3.31 -5.15
CA ASP A 201 1.64 -1.91 -5.35
C ASP A 201 1.89 -1.20 -4.02
N GLN A 202 2.98 -1.59 -3.36
CA GLN A 202 3.39 -1.04 -2.07
C GLN A 202 3.99 0.37 -2.21
N PRO A 203 3.90 1.22 -1.15
CA PRO A 203 4.64 2.49 -1.12
C PRO A 203 6.14 2.23 -1.24
N GLY A 204 6.82 3.04 -2.05
CA GLY A 204 8.22 2.92 -2.35
C GLY A 204 8.92 4.26 -2.49
N LEU A 205 10.23 4.22 -2.43
CA LEU A 205 11.10 5.36 -2.63
C LEU A 205 11.97 5.13 -3.87
N MET A 206 11.70 5.86 -4.94
CA MET A 206 12.57 5.86 -6.12
C MET A 206 13.84 6.65 -5.82
N VAL A 207 15.00 6.06 -6.08
CA VAL A 207 16.30 6.66 -5.81
C VAL A 207 17.15 6.65 -7.07
N HIS A 208 17.35 7.82 -7.67
CA HIS A 208 18.29 8.00 -8.76
C HIS A 208 19.69 8.27 -8.21
N ILE A 209 20.64 7.46 -8.59
CA ILE A 209 22.04 7.63 -8.19
C ILE A 209 22.61 8.87 -8.89
N PRO A 210 23.24 9.79 -8.14
CA PRO A 210 23.82 11.02 -8.70
C PRO A 210 24.78 10.72 -9.87
N ALA A 211 24.62 11.44 -10.98
CA ALA A 211 25.42 11.22 -12.18
C ALA A 211 26.93 11.33 -11.89
N GLY A 212 27.73 10.46 -12.49
CA GLY A 212 29.18 10.40 -12.23
C GLY A 212 29.56 9.66 -10.96
N THR A 213 28.59 9.14 -10.19
CA THR A 213 28.84 8.22 -9.09
C THR A 213 28.30 6.82 -9.40
N THR A 214 28.69 5.85 -8.61
CA THR A 214 28.22 4.46 -8.75
C THR A 214 27.87 3.94 -7.36
N ALA A 215 26.68 3.39 -7.16
CA ALA A 215 26.31 2.71 -5.94
C ALA A 215 27.14 1.42 -5.82
N VAL A 216 28.00 1.35 -4.80
CA VAL A 216 28.86 0.19 -4.52
C VAL A 216 28.34 -0.65 -3.36
N GLN A 217 27.50 -0.06 -2.51
CA GLN A 217 26.66 -0.77 -1.54
C GLN A 217 25.24 -0.22 -1.60
N VAL A 218 24.28 -1.11 -1.56
CA VAL A 218 22.83 -0.85 -1.68
C VAL A 218 22.12 -1.55 -0.55
N PRO A 219 21.12 -0.92 0.09
CA PRO A 219 20.29 -1.58 1.09
C PRO A 219 19.62 -2.83 0.52
N LYS A 220 19.45 -3.85 1.35
CA LYS A 220 18.76 -5.10 0.94
C LYS A 220 17.29 -4.90 0.56
N GLU A 221 16.68 -3.85 1.08
CA GLU A 221 15.32 -3.40 0.82
C GLU A 221 15.18 -2.61 -0.49
N CYS A 222 16.27 -2.41 -1.23
CA CYS A 222 16.27 -1.67 -2.49
C CYS A 222 16.64 -2.60 -3.64
N ALA A 223 15.81 -2.64 -4.68
CA ALA A 223 16.09 -3.38 -5.91
C ALA A 223 16.38 -2.41 -7.07
N PRO A 224 17.17 -2.82 -8.07
CA PRO A 224 17.29 -2.07 -9.31
C PRO A 224 15.92 -1.86 -9.95
N PHE A 225 15.66 -0.65 -10.44
CA PHE A 225 14.41 -0.35 -11.13
C PHE A 225 14.61 -0.43 -12.65
N GLY A 226 13.72 -1.19 -13.31
CA GLY A 226 13.72 -1.37 -14.75
C GLY A 226 12.91 -0.31 -15.49
N ILE A 227 12.08 -0.73 -16.43
CA ILE A 227 11.23 0.20 -17.19
C ILE A 227 10.06 0.66 -16.33
N ASP A 228 9.43 -0.26 -15.62
CA ASP A 228 8.17 -0.05 -14.86
C ASP A 228 8.05 -0.89 -13.57
N ALA A 229 9.11 -1.60 -13.18
CA ALA A 229 9.11 -2.49 -12.03
C ALA A 229 10.51 -2.77 -11.48
N PRO A 230 10.62 -3.26 -10.22
CA PRO A 230 11.85 -3.84 -9.70
C PRO A 230 12.33 -5.02 -10.57
N THR A 231 13.64 -5.12 -10.82
CA THR A 231 14.22 -6.12 -11.75
C THR A 231 14.96 -7.26 -11.07
N GLY A 232 14.83 -7.44 -9.79
CA GLY A 232 15.47 -8.54 -9.07
C GLY A 232 15.86 -8.19 -7.64
N PRO A 233 16.78 -8.94 -7.02
CA PRO A 233 17.27 -8.65 -5.68
C PRO A 233 18.15 -7.38 -5.67
N SER A 234 18.46 -6.90 -4.47
CA SER A 234 19.40 -5.80 -4.28
C SER A 234 20.77 -6.12 -4.93
N GLU A 235 21.18 -5.28 -5.88
CA GLU A 235 22.43 -5.43 -6.62
C GLU A 235 23.08 -4.04 -6.86
N PRO A 236 24.39 -3.87 -6.58
CA PRO A 236 25.09 -2.62 -6.84
C PRO A 236 25.26 -2.29 -8.34
N GLY A 237 25.56 -1.03 -8.66
CA GLY A 237 25.98 -0.60 -10.00
C GLY A 237 24.88 -0.08 -10.91
N HIS A 238 23.65 -0.08 -10.48
CA HIS A 238 22.51 0.44 -11.25
C HIS A 238 22.30 1.94 -11.03
N PRO A 239 21.76 2.66 -12.02
CA PRO A 239 21.52 4.10 -11.92
C PRO A 239 20.24 4.46 -11.15
N VAL A 240 19.28 3.55 -11.03
CA VAL A 240 17.99 3.78 -10.38
C VAL A 240 17.63 2.57 -9.53
N TYR A 241 17.14 2.85 -8.34
CA TYR A 241 16.62 1.86 -7.41
C TYR A 241 15.22 2.24 -6.97
N VAL A 242 14.44 1.24 -6.59
CA VAL A 242 13.24 1.42 -5.77
C VAL A 242 13.45 0.70 -4.45
N CYS A 243 13.14 1.39 -3.36
CA CYS A 243 13.28 0.89 -2.00
C CYS A 243 11.89 0.83 -1.35
N TRP A 244 11.58 -0.26 -0.64
CA TRP A 244 10.31 -0.43 0.07
C TRP A 244 10.52 -1.27 1.33
N HIS A 245 9.50 -1.36 2.15
CA HIS A 245 9.51 -2.17 3.36
C HIS A 245 8.73 -3.46 3.14
N ASP A 246 9.21 -4.57 3.71
CA ASP A 246 8.55 -5.88 3.58
C ASP A 246 7.24 -5.98 4.38
N ASP A 247 7.09 -5.13 5.41
CA ASP A 247 5.81 -5.02 6.14
C ASP A 247 4.88 -4.11 5.35
N ASP A 248 3.68 -4.57 5.09
CA ASP A 248 2.66 -3.86 4.31
C ASP A 248 2.12 -2.59 5.00
N LEU A 249 2.74 -2.16 6.10
CA LEU A 249 2.31 -1.07 6.96
C LEU A 249 3.37 0.02 7.11
N ILE A 250 2.98 1.28 6.85
CA ILE A 250 3.76 2.47 7.22
C ILE A 250 2.92 3.32 8.18
N GLU A 251 3.36 3.36 9.45
CA GLU A 251 2.71 4.13 10.50
C GLU A 251 2.80 5.64 10.25
N VAL A 252 1.85 6.38 10.79
CA VAL A 252 1.95 7.85 10.83
C VAL A 252 3.15 8.27 11.67
N GLY A 253 4.04 9.04 11.08
CA GLY A 253 5.31 9.48 11.66
C GLY A 253 6.46 8.48 11.50
N GLN A 254 6.22 7.28 10.98
CA GLN A 254 7.29 6.31 10.68
C GLN A 254 8.17 6.81 9.54
N THR A 255 9.49 6.62 9.72
CA THR A 255 10.50 6.94 8.71
C THR A 255 11.26 5.68 8.33
N LEU A 256 11.23 5.32 7.07
CA LEU A 256 12.04 4.28 6.46
C LEU A 256 13.34 4.91 5.96
N THR A 257 14.48 4.27 6.22
CA THR A 257 15.80 4.84 5.97
C THR A 257 16.64 3.91 5.13
N TYR A 258 17.21 4.41 4.03
CA TYR A 258 17.96 3.65 3.05
C TYR A 258 19.35 4.27 2.83
N GLY A 259 20.39 3.60 3.32
CA GLY A 259 21.78 4.07 3.23
C GLY A 259 22.51 3.50 2.01
N PHE A 260 23.02 4.35 1.14
CA PHE A 260 23.82 3.97 -0.02
C PHE A 260 25.27 4.36 0.18
N VAL A 261 26.20 3.51 -0.28
CA VAL A 261 27.59 3.89 -0.44
C VAL A 261 27.85 4.13 -1.91
N LEU A 262 28.26 5.36 -2.24
CA LEU A 262 28.51 5.81 -3.59
C LEU A 262 30.01 5.99 -3.82
N LYS A 263 30.56 5.41 -4.89
CA LYS A 263 31.91 5.70 -5.37
C LYS A 263 31.88 6.89 -6.32
N ILE A 264 32.65 7.91 -6.01
CA ILE A 264 32.77 9.11 -6.86
C ILE A 264 33.69 8.78 -8.05
N GLY A 265 33.20 8.94 -9.26
CA GLY A 265 33.96 8.68 -10.50
C GLY A 265 35.08 9.67 -10.72
N GLY A 266 36.10 9.27 -11.48
CA GLY A 266 37.31 10.11 -11.78
C GLY A 266 37.01 11.37 -12.58
N LYS A 267 35.83 11.49 -13.20
CA LYS A 267 35.37 12.66 -13.97
C LYS A 267 34.11 13.28 -13.35
N ALA A 268 33.75 12.89 -12.13
CA ALA A 268 32.57 13.44 -11.46
C ALA A 268 32.76 14.92 -11.12
N HIS A 269 31.66 15.65 -11.13
CA HIS A 269 31.51 17.02 -10.68
C HIS A 269 30.39 17.04 -9.62
N ASP A 270 30.15 18.17 -9.00
CA ASP A 270 29.02 18.36 -8.13
C ASP A 270 27.72 17.90 -8.83
N THR A 271 27.00 17.02 -8.20
CA THR A 271 25.89 16.32 -8.82
C THR A 271 24.80 15.99 -7.83
N LYS A 272 23.61 15.76 -8.37
CA LYS A 272 22.47 15.31 -7.58
C LYS A 272 21.72 14.21 -8.32
N GLY A 273 21.11 13.31 -7.53
CA GLY A 273 20.15 12.31 -7.98
C GLY A 273 18.81 12.55 -7.30
N GLU A 274 17.73 12.40 -8.04
CA GLU A 274 16.39 12.57 -7.52
C GLU A 274 16.04 11.42 -6.57
N VAL A 275 15.33 11.76 -5.50
CA VAL A 275 14.68 10.83 -4.57
C VAL A 275 13.21 11.16 -4.59
N LYS A 276 12.35 10.20 -4.89
CA LYS A 276 10.92 10.45 -5.07
C LYS A 276 10.07 9.42 -4.34
N ALA A 277 9.13 9.89 -3.51
CA ALA A 277 8.06 9.08 -2.95
C ALA A 277 7.12 8.62 -4.08
N SER A 278 6.83 7.33 -4.13
CA SER A 278 6.00 6.70 -5.16
C SER A 278 5.54 5.33 -4.66
N SER A 279 5.02 4.52 -5.56
CA SER A 279 4.91 3.07 -5.32
C SER A 279 6.17 2.32 -5.76
N VAL A 280 6.22 1.03 -5.46
CA VAL A 280 7.27 0.11 -5.97
C VAL A 280 7.33 0.05 -7.49
N TYR A 281 6.26 0.45 -8.18
CA TYR A 281 6.16 0.55 -9.64
C TYR A 281 6.40 1.99 -10.16
N GLY A 282 6.82 2.91 -9.29
CA GLY A 282 7.09 4.30 -9.68
C GLY A 282 5.84 5.16 -9.91
N ILE A 283 4.66 4.70 -9.47
CA ILE A 283 3.38 5.37 -9.63
C ILE A 283 3.12 6.26 -8.41
N HIS A 284 2.60 7.47 -8.64
CA HIS A 284 2.13 8.32 -7.55
C HIS A 284 0.90 7.69 -6.88
N GLN A 285 0.86 7.71 -5.56
CA GLN A 285 -0.24 7.12 -4.79
C GLN A 285 -1.39 8.11 -4.63
N ASP A 286 -2.60 7.71 -5.02
CA ASP A 286 -3.78 8.58 -5.02
C ASP A 286 -4.19 9.11 -3.63
N TYR A 287 -3.81 8.43 -2.56
CA TYR A 287 -4.07 8.87 -1.19
C TYR A 287 -3.11 9.98 -0.73
N ASP A 288 -1.98 10.16 -1.41
CA ASP A 288 -1.06 11.26 -1.17
C ASP A 288 -1.52 12.50 -1.94
N LYS A 289 -1.95 13.53 -1.22
CA LYS A 289 -2.46 14.77 -1.82
C LYS A 289 -1.45 15.92 -1.80
N ASN A 290 -0.24 15.68 -1.24
CA ASN A 290 0.79 16.70 -1.10
C ASN A 290 2.03 16.39 -1.94
N ALA A 291 1.90 16.43 -3.24
CA ALA A 291 3.01 16.16 -4.18
C ALA A 291 4.20 17.15 -4.05
N ALA A 292 4.11 18.19 -3.21
CA ALA A 292 5.17 19.17 -3.07
C ALA A 292 6.38 18.68 -2.28
N ASN A 293 6.22 17.65 -1.43
CA ASN A 293 7.26 17.05 -0.59
C ASN A 293 7.64 15.62 -1.02
N ASP A 294 7.06 15.13 -2.12
CA ASP A 294 7.38 13.82 -2.70
C ASP A 294 8.80 13.74 -3.26
N THR A 295 9.44 14.88 -3.54
CA THR A 295 10.71 14.92 -4.25
C THR A 295 11.80 15.61 -3.44
N ALA A 296 12.93 14.91 -3.31
CA ALA A 296 14.16 15.40 -2.69
C ALA A 296 15.37 14.99 -3.54
N TYR A 297 16.58 15.21 -3.03
CA TYR A 297 17.80 14.90 -3.78
C TYR A 297 18.90 14.32 -2.89
N LEU A 298 19.56 13.27 -3.36
CA LEU A 298 20.90 12.91 -2.91
C LEU A 298 21.89 13.85 -3.61
N GLN A 299 22.75 14.53 -2.83
CA GLN A 299 23.74 15.47 -3.37
C GLN A 299 25.15 14.98 -3.06
N VAL A 300 26.03 15.09 -4.03
CA VAL A 300 27.47 14.77 -3.86
C VAL A 300 28.28 15.99 -4.33
N ASP A 301 28.95 16.62 -3.38
CA ASP A 301 29.91 17.69 -3.64
C ASP A 301 31.28 17.07 -3.86
N VAL A 302 31.82 17.26 -5.04
CA VAL A 302 33.11 16.70 -5.44
C VAL A 302 34.21 17.70 -5.15
N THR A 303 35.13 17.33 -4.28
CA THR A 303 36.34 18.13 -4.03
C THR A 303 37.47 17.70 -4.95
N ASP A 304 38.11 18.66 -5.60
CA ASP A 304 39.36 18.40 -6.25
C ASP A 304 40.41 18.12 -5.18
N GLU A 305 41.19 17.06 -5.33
CA GLU A 305 42.42 16.91 -4.57
C GLU A 305 43.41 17.94 -5.12
N ASP A 306 43.33 19.18 -4.65
CA ASP A 306 44.45 20.12 -4.73
C ASP A 306 45.52 19.67 -3.73
N GLY A 307 46.14 18.56 -4.04
CA GLY A 307 47.14 17.90 -3.20
C GLY A 307 48.43 17.60 -3.93
N THR A 308 48.76 18.36 -4.98
CA THR A 308 50.18 18.48 -5.39
C THR A 308 50.64 19.88 -5.11
N GLY A 309 50.84 20.19 -3.82
CA GLY A 309 51.80 21.19 -3.42
C GLY A 309 53.16 20.81 -3.99
N THR A 310 53.40 21.20 -5.21
CA THR A 310 54.78 21.38 -5.69
C THR A 310 55.47 22.29 -4.69
N GLY A 311 56.27 21.69 -3.80
CA GLY A 311 57.22 22.39 -2.97
C GLY A 311 58.14 23.27 -3.79
N GLY A 312 57.72 24.51 -3.98
CA GLY A 312 58.56 25.60 -4.40
C GLY A 312 59.45 25.98 -3.22
N SER A 313 60.62 25.35 -3.19
CA SER A 313 61.74 25.85 -2.42
C SER A 313 62.07 27.25 -2.93
N GLY A 314 61.70 28.28 -2.15
CA GLY A 314 61.96 29.69 -2.45
C GLY A 314 62.43 30.39 -1.16
N GLY A 315 63.74 30.47 -1.03
CA GLY A 315 64.57 31.50 -0.50
C GLY A 315 64.13 32.29 0.71
N SER A 316 64.81 32.03 1.82
CA SER A 316 64.99 32.95 2.94
C SER A 316 65.45 34.33 2.47
N THR A 317 64.79 35.39 2.87
CA THR A 317 65.39 36.69 3.15
C THR A 317 64.87 37.21 4.48
N SER A 318 65.82 37.27 5.41
CA SER A 318 65.76 37.93 6.69
C SER A 318 65.52 39.43 6.53
N GLY A 319 64.63 39.97 7.31
CA GLY A 319 64.44 41.43 7.47
C GLY A 319 63.83 41.70 8.85
N GLY A 320 64.72 42.02 9.80
CA GLY A 320 64.34 42.44 11.14
C GLY A 320 63.66 43.78 11.19
N GLY A 321 62.82 43.98 12.15
CA GLY A 321 62.21 45.22 12.49
C GLY A 321 61.54 45.13 13.87
N ALA A 322 62.29 45.57 14.88
CA ALA A 322 61.80 45.76 16.24
C ALA A 322 60.91 47.03 16.28
N GLY A 323 59.84 46.99 16.98
CA GLY A 323 58.98 48.14 17.24
C GLY A 323 58.10 47.89 18.48
N THR A 324 58.55 48.48 19.54
CA THR A 324 58.07 48.60 20.88
C THR A 324 56.66 49.21 21.01
N GLY A 325 55.89 48.74 21.95
CA GLY A 325 55.21 49.49 22.99
C GLY A 325 53.80 50.04 22.70
N GLY A 326 52.93 49.73 23.63
CA GLY A 326 51.69 50.49 23.74
C GLY A 326 50.66 49.78 24.58
N GLN A 327 50.80 49.90 25.92
CA GLN A 327 49.78 49.66 26.90
C GLN A 327 48.70 50.73 26.80
N GLY A 328 47.47 50.35 26.86
CA GLY A 328 46.32 51.24 26.98
C GLY A 328 45.19 50.59 27.73
N THR A 329 45.14 50.90 28.99
CA THR A 329 44.10 50.57 29.97
C THR A 329 42.89 51.49 29.82
N GLY A 330 41.70 50.99 30.21
CA GLY A 330 40.48 51.75 30.50
C GLY A 330 39.25 51.09 29.92
N GLY A 331 38.38 50.50 30.67
CA GLY A 331 37.51 51.04 31.72
C GLY A 331 36.20 51.35 31.02
N GLY A 332 35.16 50.75 31.32
CA GLY A 332 34.33 50.58 32.39
C GLY A 332 32.85 50.80 31.99
N HIS A 333 31.97 50.15 32.71
CA HIS A 333 30.55 50.40 32.94
C HIS A 333 29.60 50.10 31.76
N GLY A 334 28.52 49.30 31.90
CA GLY A 334 27.60 49.15 33.03
C GLY A 334 26.22 49.48 32.60
N GLY A 335 25.23 48.72 32.97
CA GLY A 335 23.86 49.15 32.95
C GLY A 335 22.94 48.18 32.13
N GLN A 336 22.45 47.13 32.76
CA GLN A 336 21.14 47.03 33.41
C GLN A 336 19.93 46.98 32.44
N SER A 337 19.27 45.82 32.41
CA SER A 337 17.80 45.66 32.23
C SER A 337 17.07 46.52 33.33
N PRO A 338 15.75 46.66 33.37
CA PRO A 338 14.65 45.89 32.83
C PRO A 338 13.43 46.74 32.41
N SER A 339 12.36 46.17 32.02
CA SER A 339 10.96 46.30 32.47
C SER A 339 9.97 45.93 31.37
N THR A 340 9.18 44.97 31.61
CA THR A 340 7.85 44.87 32.24
C THR A 340 6.78 45.77 31.63
N GLY A 341 5.68 45.10 31.26
CA GLY A 341 4.33 45.65 31.18
C GLY A 341 3.85 45.85 29.77
N GLY A 342 2.68 45.42 29.37
CA GLY A 342 1.48 45.19 30.09
C GLY A 342 0.44 44.63 29.14
N SER A 343 -0.36 43.83 29.72
CA SER A 343 -1.64 43.36 29.21
C SER A 343 -2.61 44.48 28.94
N HIS A 344 -3.46 44.35 27.94
CA HIS A 344 -4.88 44.61 28.13
C HIS A 344 -5.72 44.13 26.93
N PRO A 345 -6.90 43.57 27.18
CA PRO A 345 -7.83 43.08 26.15
C PRO A 345 -8.80 44.18 25.76
N MET A 346 -9.25 44.16 24.53
CA MET A 346 -10.44 44.89 24.15
C MET A 346 -11.47 43.98 23.48
N THR A 347 -12.53 43.84 24.19
CA THR A 347 -13.85 43.33 23.90
C THR A 347 -14.55 44.06 22.75
N GLY A 348 -15.32 43.30 21.97
CA GLY A 348 -16.70 43.63 21.62
C GLY A 348 -16.97 44.41 20.37
N SER A 349 -17.70 43.79 19.46
CA SER A 349 -19.06 44.22 19.12
C SER A 349 -19.58 43.46 17.90
N THR A 350 -20.58 42.64 18.07
CA THR A 350 -21.68 42.35 17.15
C THR A 350 -22.76 43.40 17.37
N PRO A 351 -23.89 43.42 16.63
CA PRO A 351 -24.25 43.10 15.24
C PRO A 351 -25.01 44.27 14.58
N VAL A 352 -25.37 44.19 13.32
CA VAL A 352 -26.65 44.79 12.81
C VAL A 352 -27.15 44.00 11.60
N ALA A 353 -28.38 43.56 11.68
CA ALA A 353 -29.22 43.08 10.58
C ALA A 353 -29.89 44.28 9.90
N ALA A 354 -30.12 44.17 8.59
CA ALA A 354 -31.22 44.82 7.86
C ALA A 354 -31.40 44.10 6.53
N THR A 355 -32.42 43.35 6.35
CA THR A 355 -33.66 43.45 5.55
C THR A 355 -33.55 44.34 4.32
N ASP A 356 -33.85 43.80 3.16
CA ASP A 356 -34.97 43.97 2.27
C ASP A 356 -34.64 43.87 0.80
N GLY A 357 -35.41 43.02 0.10
CA GLY A 357 -36.25 43.36 -1.04
C GLY A 357 -35.57 43.48 -2.41
N GLY A 358 -35.93 42.55 -3.31
CA GLY A 358 -35.73 42.77 -4.73
C GLY A 358 -35.93 41.55 -5.59
N THR A 359 -37.17 41.36 -6.00
CA THR A 359 -37.62 40.49 -7.11
C THR A 359 -36.91 40.87 -8.42
N GLY A 360 -36.44 39.86 -9.16
CA GLY A 360 -35.90 40.03 -10.50
C GLY A 360 -35.69 38.71 -11.19
N ASP A 361 -36.71 38.26 -11.91
CA ASP A 361 -36.63 37.23 -12.95
C ASP A 361 -35.56 37.56 -13.98
N THR A 362 -34.64 36.64 -14.22
CA THR A 362 -34.00 36.48 -15.53
C THR A 362 -33.45 35.07 -15.70
N SER A 363 -34.10 34.36 -16.55
CA SER A 363 -33.76 33.08 -17.14
C SER A 363 -32.36 33.11 -17.79
N THR A 364 -31.48 32.24 -17.33
CA THR A 364 -30.24 31.90 -18.04
C THR A 364 -30.32 30.50 -18.65
N PRO A 365 -29.87 30.35 -19.89
CA PRO A 365 -29.98 29.07 -20.58
C PRO A 365 -28.92 28.07 -20.09
N VAL A 366 -29.38 26.86 -19.83
CA VAL A 366 -28.55 25.69 -19.52
C VAL A 366 -27.87 25.23 -20.81
N PRO A 367 -26.56 25.01 -20.85
CA PRO A 367 -25.95 24.28 -21.98
C PRO A 367 -26.21 22.79 -21.82
N GLN A 368 -27.05 22.25 -22.67
CA GLN A 368 -27.16 20.82 -22.93
C GLN A 368 -25.92 20.34 -23.69
N GLY A 369 -24.98 19.74 -22.95
CA GLY A 369 -23.91 18.94 -23.51
C GLY A 369 -24.42 17.52 -23.72
N GLY A 370 -24.85 17.20 -24.92
CA GLY A 370 -25.14 15.83 -25.31
C GLY A 370 -23.89 14.96 -25.31
N LEU A 371 -23.88 13.92 -24.48
CA LEU A 371 -22.93 12.83 -24.61
C LEU A 371 -23.25 11.99 -25.83
N ALA A 372 -22.32 11.94 -26.77
CA ALA A 372 -22.42 11.08 -27.94
C ALA A 372 -22.41 9.61 -27.46
N ALA A 373 -23.52 8.93 -27.67
CA ALA A 373 -23.62 7.50 -27.57
C ALA A 373 -22.92 6.88 -28.79
N THR A 374 -21.71 6.37 -28.59
CA THR A 374 -21.11 5.44 -29.55
C THR A 374 -21.66 4.05 -29.28
N GLY A 375 -22.75 3.73 -29.92
CA GLY A 375 -23.24 2.38 -30.05
C GLY A 375 -22.32 1.57 -30.94
N SER A 376 -21.70 0.53 -30.45
CA SER A 376 -21.12 -0.54 -31.26
C SER A 376 -22.05 -1.74 -31.23
N ASN A 377 -22.83 -1.87 -32.28
CA ASN A 377 -23.44 -3.13 -32.69
C ASN A 377 -22.32 -4.01 -33.29
N GLY A 378 -22.02 -5.11 -32.63
CA GLY A 378 -21.03 -6.07 -33.13
C GLY A 378 -20.94 -7.29 -32.23
N THR A 379 -22.09 -7.93 -31.97
CA THR A 379 -22.13 -9.26 -31.38
C THR A 379 -22.06 -10.28 -32.47
N ALA A 380 -20.95 -10.98 -32.62
CA ALA A 380 -20.98 -12.35 -33.18
C ALA A 380 -19.69 -13.07 -32.83
N ILE A 381 -19.85 -14.12 -32.01
CA ILE A 381 -19.17 -15.42 -32.09
C ILE A 381 -17.65 -15.43 -31.91
N TRP A 382 -17.20 -15.64 -30.66
CA TRP A 382 -16.07 -16.54 -30.33
C TRP A 382 -16.30 -17.15 -28.93
N ALA A 383 -17.19 -18.13 -28.87
CA ALA A 383 -17.26 -19.09 -27.78
C ALA A 383 -16.42 -20.30 -28.19
N GLY A 384 -15.32 -20.52 -27.54
CA GLY A 384 -14.57 -21.77 -27.70
C GLY A 384 -13.06 -21.57 -27.62
N SER A 385 -12.48 -21.96 -26.51
CA SER A 385 -11.05 -22.22 -26.27
C SER A 385 -10.38 -21.34 -25.19
N ALA A 386 -10.89 -21.37 -23.96
CA ALA A 386 -10.17 -20.83 -22.81
C ALA A 386 -10.25 -21.73 -21.55
N ALA A 387 -10.28 -23.06 -21.71
CA ALA A 387 -10.38 -23.98 -20.59
C ALA A 387 -9.10 -24.80 -20.30
N ALA A 388 -7.95 -24.48 -20.91
CA ALA A 388 -6.75 -25.32 -20.79
C ALA A 388 -5.52 -24.66 -20.15
N THR A 389 -5.56 -23.41 -19.73
CA THR A 389 -4.35 -22.70 -19.21
C THR A 389 -4.37 -22.38 -17.72
N LEU A 390 -5.43 -22.68 -16.97
CA LEU A 390 -5.50 -22.41 -15.52
C LEU A 390 -4.96 -23.50 -14.61
N ALA A 391 -4.59 -24.68 -15.14
CA ALA A 391 -4.10 -25.79 -14.31
C ALA A 391 -2.59 -25.75 -14.02
N THR A 392 -1.79 -24.96 -14.70
CA THR A 392 -0.32 -24.93 -14.52
C THR A 392 0.20 -23.79 -13.65
N GLY A 393 -0.57 -22.72 -13.46
CA GLY A 393 -0.17 -21.60 -12.60
C GLY A 393 -0.28 -21.86 -11.09
N GLY A 394 -1.28 -22.62 -10.67
CA GLY A 394 -1.53 -22.89 -9.24
C GLY A 394 -0.49 -23.79 -8.57
N SER A 395 0.18 -24.66 -9.32
CA SER A 395 1.15 -25.62 -8.78
C SER A 395 2.50 -24.98 -8.44
N LEU A 396 2.89 -23.91 -9.10
CA LEU A 396 4.16 -23.21 -8.85
C LEU A 396 4.13 -22.34 -7.59
N VAL A 397 2.99 -21.73 -7.29
CA VAL A 397 2.82 -20.89 -6.08
C VAL A 397 2.83 -21.76 -4.81
N LEU A 398 2.25 -22.95 -4.85
CA LEU A 398 2.26 -23.88 -3.71
C LEU A 398 3.65 -24.46 -3.44
N LEU A 399 4.48 -24.66 -4.46
CA LEU A 399 5.87 -25.13 -4.31
C LEU A 399 6.80 -24.05 -3.75
N ALA A 400 6.57 -22.78 -4.09
CA ALA A 400 7.32 -21.66 -3.55
C ALA A 400 7.03 -21.42 -2.06
N ARG A 401 5.77 -21.53 -1.63
CA ARG A 401 5.39 -21.45 -0.21
C ARG A 401 5.94 -22.59 0.65
N ARG A 402 5.99 -23.83 0.14
CA ARG A 402 6.57 -24.97 0.89
C ARG A 402 8.08 -24.86 1.11
N ARG A 403 8.82 -24.20 0.22
CA ARG A 403 10.28 -24.01 0.39
C ARG A 403 10.65 -22.96 1.44
N ARG A 404 9.77 -21.99 1.74
CA ARG A 404 10.00 -21.00 2.80
C ARG A 404 9.75 -21.54 4.21
N ALA A 405 8.93 -22.55 4.37
CA ALA A 405 8.64 -23.16 5.68
C ALA A 405 9.70 -24.16 6.17
N SER A 406 10.70 -24.52 5.36
CA SER A 406 11.72 -25.53 5.70
C SER A 406 13.10 -24.93 6.04
N GLY A 407 13.23 -23.60 6.14
CA GLY A 407 14.51 -22.88 6.31
C GLY A 407 14.84 -22.41 7.72
N THR A 408 14.04 -22.75 8.74
CA THR A 408 14.34 -22.41 10.14
C THR A 408 14.52 -23.65 10.98
N ARG A 409 15.76 -24.11 11.04
CA ARG A 409 16.35 -24.90 12.13
C ARG A 409 17.83 -24.57 12.24
#